data_4d85cfb85427c227a94e40d92add01ff
#
_entry.id   4d85cfb85427c227a94e40d92add01ff
#
_cell.length_a   1.000
_cell.length_b   1.000
_cell.length_c   1.000
_cell.angle_alpha   90.00
_cell.angle_beta   90.00
_cell.angle_gamma   90.00
#
_symmetry.space_group_name_H-M   'P 1'
#
loop_
_entity.id
_entity.type
_entity.pdbx_description
1 polymer ?
#
loop_
_entity_poly.entity_id
_entity_poly.type
_entity_poly.pdbx_seq_one_letter_code
_entity_poly.pdbx_strand_id
1 'polypeptide(L)'
;ASKAAQIDRATLFFGQGMTATSLQMVMAMAAIANGGKLMRPYVVKAIVDVSGRVVRKTFPKVRGRVLSRHTAAKTTRILEGVVRDRGTGRQAAINGFRVAGKTGTAQKVDPRTRTYSRDKFVAAFIGFVPANRPRLVILAVIDEPEGVAYGGVVAGPVFREVGLWALNHLRVNPQIRVVGRIENPRNGVKRGPGAGAPDIQKAIHRAKAGLLPDFKGLGMRTVLRSGRAIGLNILLEGTGLAFEQEPDPGTPLARVRTVKVRFRPPS
;
A
#
# COMPACT_ATOMS: atom_id res chain seq x y z
N ALA A 1 -15.41 -31.27 26.65
CA ALA A 1 -14.64 -30.98 25.43
C ALA A 1 -13.24 -31.60 25.56
N SER A 2 -12.77 -32.33 24.54
CA SER A 2 -11.43 -32.93 24.53
C SER A 2 -10.35 -31.85 24.58
N LYS A 3 -9.17 -32.15 25.10
CA LYS A 3 -8.00 -31.24 25.15
C LYS A 3 -7.68 -30.66 23.75
N ALA A 4 -7.83 -31.48 22.70
CA ALA A 4 -7.68 -31.09 21.30
C ALA A 4 -8.69 -29.99 20.90
N ALA A 5 -9.99 -30.14 21.23
CA ALA A 5 -11.01 -29.14 20.93
C ALA A 5 -10.79 -27.79 21.65
N GLN A 6 -10.12 -27.79 22.81
CA GLN A 6 -9.75 -26.58 23.52
C GLN A 6 -8.58 -25.87 22.84
N ILE A 7 -7.57 -26.61 22.36
CA ILE A 7 -6.43 -26.08 21.63
C ILE A 7 -6.91 -25.49 20.29
N ASP A 8 -7.77 -26.21 19.54
CA ASP A 8 -8.33 -25.73 18.28
C ASP A 8 -9.12 -24.44 18.45
N ARG A 9 -9.90 -24.32 19.55
CA ARG A 9 -10.61 -23.07 19.86
C ARG A 9 -9.66 -21.92 20.19
N ALA A 10 -8.56 -22.18 20.89
CA ALA A 10 -7.57 -21.16 21.22
C ALA A 10 -6.81 -20.68 19.97
N THR A 11 -6.47 -21.59 19.04
CA THR A 11 -5.74 -21.23 17.81
C THR A 11 -6.58 -20.43 16.82
N LEU A 12 -7.91 -20.59 16.83
CA LEU A 12 -8.83 -19.79 16.02
C LEU A 12 -8.73 -18.28 16.31
N PHE A 13 -8.38 -17.86 17.53
CA PHE A 13 -8.27 -16.43 17.89
C PHE A 13 -7.14 -15.72 17.15
N PHE A 14 -6.12 -16.41 16.70
CA PHE A 14 -5.04 -15.84 15.89
C PHE A 14 -4.97 -16.41 14.46
N GLY A 15 -6.03 -17.13 14.02
CA GLY A 15 -6.23 -17.52 12.62
C GLY A 15 -5.54 -18.80 12.20
N GLN A 16 -5.19 -19.68 13.13
CA GLN A 16 -4.75 -21.06 12.83
C GLN A 16 -5.89 -22.07 13.04
N GLY A 17 -5.77 -23.23 12.41
CA GLY A 17 -6.77 -24.31 12.52
C GLY A 17 -8.04 -24.08 11.67
N MET A 18 -8.05 -23.09 10.78
CA MET A 18 -9.16 -22.85 9.85
C MET A 18 -8.66 -22.53 8.44
N THR A 19 -9.45 -22.86 7.45
CA THR A 19 -9.22 -22.49 6.07
C THR A 19 -10.30 -21.51 5.60
N ALA A 20 -9.91 -20.55 4.79
CA ALA A 20 -10.82 -19.58 4.19
C ALA A 20 -10.33 -19.21 2.79
N THR A 21 -11.24 -19.02 1.85
CA THR A 21 -10.89 -18.48 0.54
C THR A 21 -10.58 -16.98 0.64
N SER A 22 -9.78 -16.46 -0.29
CA SER A 22 -9.49 -15.01 -0.37
C SER A 22 -10.78 -14.18 -0.43
N LEU A 23 -11.80 -14.66 -1.14
CA LEU A 23 -13.09 -13.99 -1.21
C LEU A 23 -13.81 -13.94 0.14
N GLN A 24 -13.80 -15.04 0.90
CA GLN A 24 -14.38 -15.07 2.25
C GLN A 24 -13.68 -14.09 3.19
N MET A 25 -12.35 -14.01 3.12
CA MET A 25 -11.56 -13.07 3.91
C MET A 25 -11.90 -11.62 3.57
N VAL A 26 -11.94 -11.29 2.27
CA VAL A 26 -12.33 -9.94 1.80
C VAL A 26 -13.76 -9.60 2.23
N MET A 27 -14.70 -10.54 2.14
CA MET A 27 -16.09 -10.32 2.56
C MET A 27 -16.25 -10.12 4.07
N ALA A 28 -15.47 -10.83 4.89
CA ALA A 28 -15.43 -10.64 6.35
C ALA A 28 -14.90 -9.24 6.72
N MET A 29 -13.79 -8.82 6.10
CA MET A 29 -13.23 -7.48 6.29
C MET A 29 -14.17 -6.39 5.77
N ALA A 30 -14.84 -6.62 4.63
CA ALA A 30 -15.84 -5.72 4.07
C ALA A 30 -17.05 -5.56 4.99
N ALA A 31 -17.46 -6.60 5.71
CA ALA A 31 -18.56 -6.49 6.69
C ALA A 31 -18.18 -5.56 7.85
N ILE A 32 -16.93 -5.59 8.34
CA ILE A 32 -16.41 -4.65 9.34
C ILE A 32 -16.45 -3.22 8.77
N ALA A 33 -15.85 -3.01 7.59
CA ALA A 33 -15.79 -1.73 6.90
C ALA A 33 -17.19 -1.14 6.62
N ASN A 34 -18.19 -2.00 6.37
CA ASN A 34 -19.57 -1.63 6.06
C ASN A 34 -20.49 -1.57 7.30
N GLY A 35 -19.92 -1.33 8.47
CA GLY A 35 -20.65 -1.19 9.73
C GLY A 35 -21.43 -2.44 10.15
N GLY A 36 -20.88 -3.62 9.86
CA GLY A 36 -21.43 -4.93 10.24
C GLY A 36 -22.40 -5.55 9.25
N LYS A 37 -22.62 -4.96 8.07
CA LYS A 37 -23.47 -5.52 7.01
C LYS A 37 -22.64 -6.42 6.09
N LEU A 38 -23.01 -7.69 5.98
CA LEU A 38 -22.46 -8.62 5.00
C LEU A 38 -23.22 -8.48 3.68
N MET A 39 -22.47 -8.20 2.61
CA MET A 39 -23.05 -8.04 1.26
C MET A 39 -22.90 -9.32 0.45
N ARG A 40 -23.77 -9.52 -0.54
CA ARG A 40 -23.58 -10.55 -1.55
C ARG A 40 -22.55 -10.07 -2.58
N PRO A 41 -21.41 -10.77 -2.77
CA PRO A 41 -20.44 -10.37 -3.77
C PRO A 41 -20.96 -10.61 -5.19
N TYR A 42 -20.58 -9.75 -6.12
CA TYR A 42 -20.82 -9.89 -7.55
C TYR A 42 -19.74 -9.19 -8.37
N VAL A 43 -19.46 -9.65 -9.57
CA VAL A 43 -18.45 -9.11 -10.49
C VAL A 43 -19.12 -8.42 -11.67
N VAL A 44 -20.27 -8.95 -12.13
CA VAL A 44 -21.00 -8.40 -13.29
C VAL A 44 -21.93 -7.30 -12.84
N LYS A 45 -21.60 -6.06 -13.18
CA LYS A 45 -22.41 -4.88 -12.86
C LYS A 45 -23.65 -4.76 -13.73
N ALA A 46 -23.50 -4.99 -15.04
CA ALA A 46 -24.57 -4.94 -16.00
C ALA A 46 -24.26 -5.79 -17.24
N ILE A 47 -25.29 -6.22 -17.93
CA ILE A 47 -25.24 -6.81 -19.27
C ILE A 47 -25.88 -5.80 -20.20
N VAL A 48 -25.19 -5.48 -21.29
CA VAL A 48 -25.67 -4.55 -22.34
C VAL A 48 -25.79 -5.29 -23.65
N ASP A 49 -26.74 -4.90 -24.48
CA ASP A 49 -26.90 -5.40 -25.85
C ASP A 49 -25.94 -4.70 -26.82
N VAL A 50 -25.97 -5.10 -28.08
CA VAL A 50 -25.12 -4.54 -29.15
C VAL A 50 -25.35 -3.04 -29.41
N SER A 51 -26.48 -2.51 -28.99
CA SER A 51 -26.83 -1.09 -29.09
C SER A 51 -26.39 -0.27 -27.86
N GLY A 52 -25.76 -0.92 -26.86
CA GLY A 52 -25.36 -0.28 -25.60
C GLY A 52 -26.48 -0.15 -24.57
N ARG A 53 -27.69 -0.69 -24.85
CA ARG A 53 -28.83 -0.67 -23.94
C ARG A 53 -28.67 -1.70 -22.83
N VAL A 54 -28.89 -1.28 -21.57
CA VAL A 54 -28.78 -2.18 -20.41
C VAL A 54 -29.95 -3.20 -20.42
N VAL A 55 -29.60 -4.47 -20.66
CA VAL A 55 -30.55 -5.60 -20.64
C VAL A 55 -30.76 -6.10 -19.20
N ARG A 56 -29.69 -6.16 -18.41
CA ARG A 56 -29.75 -6.61 -17.03
C ARG A 56 -28.76 -5.81 -16.17
N LYS A 57 -29.17 -5.39 -14.98
CA LYS A 57 -28.34 -4.68 -14.00
C LYS A 57 -28.32 -5.45 -12.68
N THR A 58 -27.12 -5.58 -12.09
CA THR A 58 -26.95 -6.16 -10.75
C THR A 58 -26.91 -5.02 -9.74
N PHE A 59 -27.69 -5.15 -8.66
CA PHE A 59 -27.72 -4.20 -7.57
C PHE A 59 -27.06 -4.81 -6.31
N PRO A 60 -26.41 -3.98 -5.47
CA PRO A 60 -25.88 -4.42 -4.18
C PRO A 60 -27.00 -5.03 -3.33
N LYS A 61 -26.78 -6.26 -2.82
CA LYS A 61 -27.73 -6.96 -1.97
C LYS A 61 -27.11 -7.26 -0.60
N VAL A 62 -27.77 -6.82 0.47
CA VAL A 62 -27.41 -7.18 1.84
C VAL A 62 -27.79 -8.63 2.08
N ARG A 63 -26.84 -9.47 2.51
CA ARG A 63 -27.07 -10.86 2.91
C ARG A 63 -27.56 -10.95 4.37
N GLY A 64 -27.06 -10.06 5.21
CA GLY A 64 -27.43 -10.00 6.62
C GLY A 64 -26.56 -9.02 7.41
N ARG A 65 -26.85 -8.85 8.68
CA ARG A 65 -26.02 -8.12 9.64
C ARG A 65 -25.29 -9.13 10.53
N VAL A 66 -23.96 -9.14 10.46
CA VAL A 66 -23.12 -10.08 11.23
C VAL A 66 -22.45 -9.44 12.45
N LEU A 67 -22.39 -8.09 12.50
CA LEU A 67 -21.89 -7.31 13.62
C LEU A 67 -22.80 -6.11 13.86
N SER A 68 -22.87 -5.65 15.11
CA SER A 68 -23.46 -4.35 15.43
C SER A 68 -22.62 -3.21 14.86
N ARG A 69 -23.22 -2.05 14.59
CA ARG A 69 -22.46 -0.85 14.17
C ARG A 69 -21.39 -0.47 15.20
N HIS A 70 -21.72 -0.58 16.49
CA HIS A 70 -20.80 -0.28 17.57
C HIS A 70 -19.59 -1.22 17.56
N THR A 71 -19.81 -2.53 17.44
CA THR A 71 -18.75 -3.54 17.35
C THR A 71 -17.86 -3.30 16.11
N ALA A 72 -18.46 -3.06 14.95
CA ALA A 72 -17.71 -2.76 13.74
C ALA A 72 -16.83 -1.51 13.88
N ALA A 73 -17.34 -0.43 14.49
CA ALA A 73 -16.58 0.79 14.75
C ALA A 73 -15.45 0.56 15.75
N LYS A 74 -15.69 -0.20 16.83
CA LYS A 74 -14.67 -0.56 17.81
C LYS A 74 -13.56 -1.39 17.18
N THR A 75 -13.92 -2.40 16.36
CA THR A 75 -12.97 -3.23 15.62
C THR A 75 -12.16 -2.40 14.64
N THR A 76 -12.77 -1.47 13.92
CA THR A 76 -12.05 -0.54 13.00
C THR A 76 -10.94 0.23 13.73
N ARG A 77 -11.23 0.79 14.94
CA ARG A 77 -10.23 1.51 15.74
C ARG A 77 -9.05 0.62 16.15
N ILE A 78 -9.32 -0.64 16.50
CA ILE A 78 -8.28 -1.61 16.84
C ILE A 78 -7.43 -1.92 15.60
N LEU A 79 -8.07 -2.15 14.46
CA LEU A 79 -7.38 -2.44 13.19
C LEU A 79 -6.55 -1.25 12.66
N GLU A 80 -6.92 -0.01 12.97
CA GLU A 80 -6.08 1.16 12.68
C GLU A 80 -4.77 1.14 13.47
N GLY A 81 -4.79 0.60 14.69
CA GLY A 81 -3.60 0.44 15.52
C GLY A 81 -2.53 -0.45 14.89
N VAL A 82 -2.93 -1.41 14.04
CA VAL A 82 -2.01 -2.33 13.35
C VAL A 82 -1.09 -1.60 12.36
N VAL A 83 -1.55 -0.47 11.80
CA VAL A 83 -0.83 0.29 10.77
C VAL A 83 -0.03 1.48 11.34
N ARG A 84 -0.19 1.77 12.65
CA ARG A 84 0.55 2.83 13.34
C ARG A 84 2.00 2.43 13.61
N ASP A 85 2.83 3.38 14.04
CA ASP A 85 4.30 3.25 14.19
C ASP A 85 4.79 2.03 14.97
N ARG A 86 4.02 1.54 15.94
CA ARG A 86 4.32 0.33 16.73
C ARG A 86 3.55 -0.90 16.27
N GLY A 87 2.77 -0.80 15.19
CA GLY A 87 1.94 -1.89 14.67
C GLY A 87 2.71 -2.84 13.74
N THR A 88 2.20 -4.07 13.63
CA THR A 88 2.79 -5.12 12.79
C THR A 88 2.63 -4.87 11.28
N GLY A 89 1.72 -3.97 10.88
CA GLY A 89 1.39 -3.64 9.48
C GLY A 89 1.81 -2.22 9.07
N ARG A 90 2.80 -1.61 9.71
CA ARG A 90 3.27 -0.24 9.44
C ARG A 90 3.54 0.04 7.96
N GLN A 91 4.05 -0.95 7.22
CA GLN A 91 4.37 -0.78 5.79
C GLN A 91 3.14 -0.68 4.89
N ALA A 92 1.94 -1.00 5.40
CA ALA A 92 0.66 -0.80 4.70
C ALA A 92 0.10 0.62 4.85
N ALA A 93 0.75 1.51 5.60
CA ALA A 93 0.29 2.89 5.78
C ALA A 93 0.28 3.65 4.44
N ILE A 94 -0.81 4.37 4.18
CA ILE A 94 -0.98 5.22 2.99
C ILE A 94 -1.05 6.67 3.47
N ASN A 95 -0.08 7.49 3.03
CA ASN A 95 0.00 8.88 3.42
C ASN A 95 -1.26 9.66 3.04
N GLY A 96 -1.81 10.42 3.98
CA GLY A 96 -3.05 11.19 3.80
C GLY A 96 -4.32 10.39 4.07
N PHE A 97 -4.24 9.08 4.38
CA PHE A 97 -5.41 8.24 4.62
C PHE A 97 -5.27 7.45 5.92
N ARG A 98 -6.41 7.28 6.61
CA ARG A 98 -6.50 6.32 7.72
C ARG A 98 -6.70 4.94 7.12
N VAL A 99 -5.85 3.99 7.50
CA VAL A 99 -5.91 2.59 7.07
C VAL A 99 -6.24 1.72 8.28
N ALA A 100 -7.18 0.80 8.10
CA ALA A 100 -7.48 -0.25 9.07
C ALA A 100 -7.16 -1.61 8.43
N GLY A 101 -6.39 -2.46 9.12
CA GLY A 101 -5.99 -3.74 8.54
C GLY A 101 -5.40 -4.71 9.55
N LYS A 102 -5.07 -5.91 9.06
CA LYS A 102 -4.48 -6.99 9.83
C LYS A 102 -3.45 -7.74 8.99
N THR A 103 -2.31 -8.01 9.58
CA THR A 103 -1.29 -8.90 9.03
C THR A 103 -1.67 -10.35 9.25
N GLY A 104 -1.33 -11.23 8.33
CA GLY A 104 -1.40 -12.68 8.47
C GLY A 104 -0.06 -13.31 8.10
N THR A 105 0.34 -14.33 8.85
CA THR A 105 1.48 -15.18 8.52
C THR A 105 1.08 -16.59 8.93
N ALA A 106 0.66 -17.39 7.97
CA ALA A 106 0.19 -18.74 8.19
C ALA A 106 1.20 -19.77 7.66
N GLN A 107 1.52 -20.77 8.47
CA GLN A 107 2.32 -21.89 8.01
C GLN A 107 1.49 -22.75 7.04
N LYS A 108 2.11 -23.22 5.97
CA LYS A 108 1.47 -24.18 5.05
C LYS A 108 1.50 -25.57 5.66
N VAL A 109 0.47 -26.36 5.37
CA VAL A 109 0.46 -27.77 5.72
C VAL A 109 1.26 -28.53 4.67
N ASP A 110 2.27 -29.29 5.10
CA ASP A 110 2.99 -30.22 4.23
C ASP A 110 2.06 -31.39 3.86
N PRO A 111 1.78 -31.61 2.57
CA PRO A 111 0.88 -32.69 2.13
C PRO A 111 1.35 -34.08 2.51
N ARG A 112 2.67 -34.29 2.67
CA ARG A 112 3.28 -35.60 2.98
C ARG A 112 3.16 -35.94 4.46
N THR A 113 3.49 -34.98 5.32
CA THR A 113 3.51 -35.20 6.78
C THR A 113 2.20 -34.85 7.46
N ARG A 114 1.32 -34.10 6.77
CA ARG A 114 0.06 -33.49 7.28
C ARG A 114 0.28 -32.63 8.51
N THR A 115 1.49 -32.12 8.69
CA THR A 115 1.86 -31.17 9.75
C THR A 115 2.19 -29.80 9.15
N TYR A 116 2.27 -28.78 10.00
CA TYR A 116 2.69 -27.44 9.56
C TYR A 116 4.17 -27.44 9.13
N SER A 117 4.45 -26.90 7.94
CA SER A 117 5.81 -26.69 7.44
C SER A 117 6.55 -25.70 8.33
N ARG A 118 7.87 -25.90 8.49
CA ARG A 118 8.73 -24.98 9.26
C ARG A 118 9.22 -23.80 8.43
N ASP A 119 9.24 -23.93 7.12
CA ASP A 119 9.87 -23.01 6.16
C ASP A 119 8.89 -22.42 5.12
N LYS A 120 7.70 -23.00 4.97
CA LYS A 120 6.70 -22.55 3.99
C LYS A 120 5.56 -21.80 4.64
N PHE A 121 5.40 -20.56 4.23
CA PHE A 121 4.40 -19.64 4.79
C PHE A 121 3.53 -19.02 3.69
N VAL A 122 2.34 -18.63 4.09
CA VAL A 122 1.50 -17.68 3.34
C VAL A 122 1.51 -16.37 4.12
N ALA A 123 2.09 -15.34 3.54
CA ALA A 123 2.14 -14.02 4.11
C ALA A 123 1.02 -13.16 3.53
N ALA A 124 0.24 -12.50 4.38
CA ALA A 124 -0.91 -11.72 3.94
C ALA A 124 -1.03 -10.39 4.67
N PHE A 125 -1.64 -9.42 4.01
CA PHE A 125 -2.18 -8.22 4.63
C PHE A 125 -3.58 -7.97 4.06
N ILE A 126 -4.56 -7.84 4.94
CA ILE A 126 -5.92 -7.48 4.57
C ILE A 126 -6.32 -6.18 5.28
N GLY A 127 -6.96 -5.28 4.56
CA GLY A 127 -7.39 -4.01 5.15
C GLY A 127 -8.36 -3.26 4.28
N PHE A 128 -8.82 -2.12 4.81
CA PHE A 128 -9.67 -1.19 4.08
C PHE A 128 -9.22 0.25 4.25
N VAL A 129 -9.51 1.05 3.26
CA VAL A 129 -9.10 2.44 3.18
C VAL A 129 -10.13 3.29 2.41
N PRO A 130 -10.38 4.54 2.83
CA PRO A 130 -10.07 5.14 4.12
C PRO A 130 -10.84 4.48 5.28
N ALA A 131 -10.26 4.36 6.48
CA ALA A 131 -10.90 3.63 7.59
C ALA A 131 -12.17 4.31 8.13
N ASN A 132 -12.24 5.64 8.07
CA ASN A 132 -13.39 6.44 8.52
C ASN A 132 -14.52 6.54 7.48
N ARG A 133 -14.22 6.35 6.18
CA ARG A 133 -15.20 6.32 5.08
C ARG A 133 -14.77 5.30 4.04
N PRO A 134 -14.90 4.01 4.32
CA PRO A 134 -14.35 2.94 3.51
C PRO A 134 -14.80 3.00 2.05
N ARG A 135 -13.84 2.88 1.14
CA ARG A 135 -14.07 2.83 -0.31
C ARG A 135 -13.51 1.56 -0.93
N LEU A 136 -12.47 1.01 -0.34
CA LEU A 136 -11.76 -0.16 -0.83
C LEU A 136 -11.50 -1.12 0.32
N VAL A 137 -11.66 -2.41 0.04
CA VAL A 137 -11.10 -3.51 0.84
C VAL A 137 -10.12 -4.24 -0.07
N ILE A 138 -8.90 -4.44 0.41
CA ILE A 138 -7.82 -5.06 -0.36
C ILE A 138 -7.22 -6.18 0.48
N LEU A 139 -6.99 -7.33 -0.15
CA LEU A 139 -6.23 -8.45 0.38
C LEU A 139 -5.01 -8.66 -0.52
N ALA A 140 -3.82 -8.53 0.04
CA ALA A 140 -2.57 -8.91 -0.58
C ALA A 140 -2.10 -10.24 0.03
N VAL A 141 -1.81 -11.23 -0.80
CA VAL A 141 -1.33 -12.55 -0.39
C VAL A 141 -0.06 -12.87 -1.17
N ILE A 142 0.98 -13.24 -0.47
CA ILE A 142 2.24 -13.71 -1.02
C ILE A 142 2.43 -15.16 -0.57
N ASP A 143 2.43 -16.07 -1.52
CA ASP A 143 2.60 -17.49 -1.27
C ASP A 143 4.08 -17.85 -1.33
N GLU A 144 4.57 -18.51 -0.28
CA GLU A 144 5.96 -18.94 -0.11
C GLU A 144 6.98 -17.80 -0.39
N PRO A 145 6.90 -16.66 0.33
CA PRO A 145 7.87 -15.58 0.14
C PRO A 145 9.28 -16.06 0.50
N GLU A 146 10.27 -15.70 -0.31
CA GLU A 146 11.66 -15.97 -0.01
C GLU A 146 12.17 -15.05 1.11
N GLY A 147 12.94 -15.60 2.04
CA GLY A 147 13.54 -14.88 3.17
C GLY A 147 12.53 -14.52 4.25
N VAL A 148 12.13 -13.25 4.37
CA VAL A 148 11.24 -12.77 5.44
C VAL A 148 9.77 -13.07 5.11
N ALA A 149 9.12 -13.91 5.92
CA ALA A 149 7.72 -14.34 5.69
C ALA A 149 6.66 -13.48 6.41
N TYR A 150 7.02 -12.38 7.08
CA TYR A 150 6.04 -11.59 7.82
C TYR A 150 5.11 -10.80 6.89
N GLY A 151 3.79 -11.05 6.98
CA GLY A 151 2.78 -10.43 6.13
C GLY A 151 2.81 -8.89 6.11
N GLY A 152 3.13 -8.25 7.24
CA GLY A 152 3.29 -6.80 7.32
C GLY A 152 4.47 -6.27 6.50
N VAL A 153 5.53 -7.07 6.33
CA VAL A 153 6.75 -6.71 5.62
C VAL A 153 6.62 -6.95 4.12
N VAL A 154 6.08 -8.09 3.70
CA VAL A 154 6.03 -8.46 2.28
C VAL A 154 4.70 -8.13 1.61
N ALA A 155 3.57 -8.29 2.29
CA ALA A 155 2.24 -7.99 1.74
C ALA A 155 1.76 -6.55 2.03
N GLY A 156 2.24 -5.93 3.11
CA GLY A 156 1.91 -4.54 3.46
C GLY A 156 2.27 -3.52 2.37
N PRO A 157 3.48 -3.54 1.78
CA PRO A 157 3.85 -2.67 0.66
C PRO A 157 2.95 -2.84 -0.56
N VAL A 158 2.57 -4.08 -0.90
CA VAL A 158 1.66 -4.37 -2.02
C VAL A 158 0.28 -3.73 -1.78
N PHE A 159 -0.26 -3.92 -0.56
CA PHE A 159 -1.50 -3.25 -0.16
C PHE A 159 -1.41 -1.73 -0.31
N ARG A 160 -0.32 -1.12 0.15
CA ARG A 160 -0.09 0.33 0.07
C ARG A 160 -0.07 0.84 -1.36
N GLU A 161 0.70 0.21 -2.24
CA GLU A 161 0.86 0.65 -3.63
C GLU A 161 -0.47 0.49 -4.41
N VAL A 162 -1.13 -0.67 -4.31
CA VAL A 162 -2.43 -0.93 -4.95
C VAL A 162 -3.49 0.02 -4.38
N GLY A 163 -3.52 0.21 -3.06
CA GLY A 163 -4.46 1.10 -2.39
C GLY A 163 -4.29 2.55 -2.82
N LEU A 164 -3.05 3.05 -2.87
CA LEU A 164 -2.76 4.41 -3.31
C LEU A 164 -3.18 4.64 -4.77
N TRP A 165 -2.84 3.70 -5.66
CA TRP A 165 -3.22 3.75 -7.06
C TRP A 165 -4.76 3.77 -7.21
N ALA A 166 -5.46 2.86 -6.53
CA ALA A 166 -6.91 2.74 -6.63
C ALA A 166 -7.64 3.96 -6.03
N LEU A 167 -7.16 4.53 -4.92
CA LEU A 167 -7.72 5.77 -4.35
C LEU A 167 -7.59 6.94 -5.32
N ASN A 168 -6.43 7.08 -5.98
CA ASN A 168 -6.21 8.10 -6.99
C ASN A 168 -7.13 7.90 -8.20
N HIS A 169 -7.26 6.66 -8.70
CA HIS A 169 -8.16 6.31 -9.80
C HIS A 169 -9.62 6.63 -9.46
N LEU A 170 -10.05 6.33 -8.23
CA LEU A 170 -11.40 6.64 -7.74
C LEU A 170 -11.58 8.11 -7.32
N ARG A 171 -10.56 8.95 -7.48
CA ARG A 171 -10.55 10.36 -7.09
C ARG A 171 -10.96 10.58 -5.63
N VAL A 172 -10.49 9.71 -4.73
CA VAL A 172 -10.71 9.86 -3.29
C VAL A 172 -9.65 10.78 -2.72
N ASN A 173 -10.06 11.95 -2.25
CA ASN A 173 -9.14 12.94 -1.68
C ASN A 173 -8.58 12.48 -0.33
N PRO A 174 -7.29 12.80 -0.03
CA PRO A 174 -6.71 12.60 1.28
C PRO A 174 -7.53 13.29 2.37
N GLN A 175 -7.68 12.62 3.51
CA GLN A 175 -8.52 13.07 4.63
C GLN A 175 -7.72 13.61 5.81
N ILE A 176 -6.45 13.26 5.87
CA ILE A 176 -5.49 13.79 6.82
C ILE A 176 -4.66 14.80 6.02
N ARG A 177 -4.68 16.06 6.43
CA ARG A 177 -3.68 17.01 5.95
C ARG A 177 -2.33 16.45 6.37
N VAL A 178 -1.53 16.03 5.40
CA VAL A 178 -0.11 15.83 5.61
C VAL A 178 0.44 17.25 5.77
N VAL A 179 0.36 17.76 6.99
CA VAL A 179 1.13 18.94 7.36
C VAL A 179 2.55 18.43 7.27
N GLY A 180 3.21 18.74 6.15
CA GLY A 180 4.64 18.61 6.06
C GLY A 180 5.19 19.39 7.24
N ARG A 181 5.73 18.70 8.23
CA ARG A 181 6.46 19.33 9.31
C ARG A 181 7.61 20.03 8.60
N ILE A 182 7.45 21.34 8.40
CA ILE A 182 8.57 22.22 8.11
C ILE A 182 9.36 22.18 9.41
N GLU A 183 10.30 21.24 9.52
CA GLU A 183 11.25 21.24 10.60
C GLU A 183 12.08 22.53 10.44
N ASN A 184 11.76 23.48 11.29
CA ASN A 184 12.57 24.67 11.48
C ASN A 184 13.97 24.21 11.90
N PRO A 185 15.06 24.59 11.21
CA PRO A 185 16.39 24.00 11.44
C PRO A 185 17.09 24.53 12.71
N ARG A 186 16.34 24.86 13.77
CA ARG A 186 16.90 25.46 15.00
C ARG A 186 16.82 24.55 16.23
N ASN A 187 16.83 23.23 16.12
CA ASN A 187 17.18 22.40 17.29
C ASN A 187 17.90 21.15 16.82
N GLY A 188 19.18 21.08 17.18
CA GLY A 188 20.12 20.03 16.82
C GLY A 188 19.71 18.67 17.40
N VAL A 189 19.34 17.75 16.51
CA VAL A 189 19.34 16.32 16.80
C VAL A 189 20.38 15.68 15.88
N LYS A 190 21.43 15.11 16.49
CA LYS A 190 22.47 14.34 15.82
C LYS A 190 21.84 13.19 15.05
N ARG A 191 21.94 13.21 13.72
CA ARG A 191 21.57 12.09 12.85
C ARG A 191 22.69 11.07 12.85
N GLY A 192 22.39 9.82 13.24
CA GLY A 192 23.23 8.68 12.96
C GLY A 192 23.33 8.40 11.44
N PRO A 193 24.38 7.73 10.94
CA PRO A 193 24.62 7.53 9.52
C PRO A 193 23.64 6.48 8.94
N GLY A 194 22.62 6.92 8.25
CA GLY A 194 21.65 6.09 7.54
C GLY A 194 21.17 6.79 6.27
N ALA A 195 21.68 6.33 5.14
CA ALA A 195 21.30 6.55 3.74
C ALA A 195 20.71 7.94 3.43
N GLY A 196 21.55 8.81 2.89
CA GLY A 196 21.30 10.18 2.53
C GLY A 196 20.03 10.39 1.71
N ALA A 197 19.25 11.40 2.10
CA ALA A 197 18.41 12.12 1.18
C ALA A 197 19.35 12.95 0.30
N PRO A 198 19.60 12.56 -0.97
CA PRO A 198 20.46 13.34 -1.82
C PRO A 198 19.75 14.62 -2.20
N ASP A 199 20.26 15.70 -1.76
CA ASP A 199 20.49 16.98 -2.37
C ASP A 199 19.44 17.54 -3.34
N ILE A 200 18.16 17.50 -2.96
CA ILE A 200 17.14 18.36 -3.62
C ILE A 200 17.61 19.83 -3.50
N GLN A 201 18.26 20.22 -2.40
CA GLN A 201 18.78 21.57 -2.22
C GLN A 201 19.95 21.89 -3.15
N LYS A 202 20.84 20.95 -3.44
CA LYS A 202 21.92 21.16 -4.43
C LYS A 202 21.37 21.22 -5.86
N ALA A 203 20.36 20.40 -6.18
CA ALA A 203 19.70 20.46 -7.48
C ALA A 203 18.99 21.82 -7.68
N ILE A 204 18.27 22.31 -6.66
CA ILE A 204 17.62 23.64 -6.69
C ILE A 204 18.65 24.77 -6.71
N HIS A 205 19.78 24.63 -6.02
CA HIS A 205 20.81 25.67 -6.01
C HIS A 205 21.50 25.80 -7.39
N ARG A 206 21.80 24.70 -8.06
CA ARG A 206 22.31 24.73 -9.46
C ARG A 206 21.29 25.26 -10.44
N ALA A 207 20.01 24.94 -10.27
CA ALA A 207 18.94 25.50 -11.08
C ALA A 207 18.76 27.00 -10.91
N LYS A 208 19.00 27.54 -9.69
CA LYS A 208 19.04 29.00 -9.45
C LYS A 208 20.22 29.67 -10.17
N ALA A 209 21.28 28.93 -10.48
CA ALA A 209 22.39 29.40 -11.31
C ALA A 209 22.10 29.27 -12.82
N GLY A 210 20.88 28.89 -13.22
CA GLY A 210 20.50 28.73 -14.64
C GLY A 210 21.07 27.49 -15.33
N LEU A 211 21.53 26.49 -14.56
CA LEU A 211 22.15 25.27 -15.07
C LEU A 211 21.30 24.02 -14.75
N LEU A 212 21.31 23.04 -15.66
CA LEU A 212 20.65 21.76 -15.48
C LEU A 212 21.24 20.97 -14.31
N PRO A 213 20.41 20.53 -13.31
CA PRO A 213 20.88 19.72 -12.21
C PRO A 213 21.39 18.35 -12.64
N ASP A 214 22.23 17.75 -11.80
CA ASP A 214 22.60 16.33 -11.89
C ASP A 214 21.53 15.48 -11.18
N PHE A 215 20.91 14.57 -11.93
CA PHE A 215 19.90 13.65 -11.45
C PHE A 215 20.47 12.26 -11.09
N LYS A 216 21.75 12.00 -11.32
CA LYS A 216 22.39 10.72 -10.99
C LYS A 216 22.21 10.34 -9.53
N GLY A 217 21.89 9.06 -9.27
CA GLY A 217 21.64 8.54 -7.94
C GLY A 217 20.28 8.90 -7.33
N LEU A 218 19.47 9.70 -8.03
CA LEU A 218 18.15 10.09 -7.54
C LEU A 218 17.08 9.08 -7.98
N GLY A 219 16.08 8.82 -7.11
CA GLY A 219 14.91 8.04 -7.49
C GLY A 219 13.95 8.84 -8.39
N MET A 220 13.17 8.13 -9.21
CA MET A 220 12.23 8.70 -10.20
C MET A 220 11.35 9.81 -9.63
N ARG A 221 10.79 9.62 -8.42
CA ARG A 221 9.93 10.63 -7.76
C ARG A 221 10.67 11.92 -7.47
N THR A 222 11.93 11.83 -7.06
CA THR A 222 12.79 12.99 -6.76
C THR A 222 13.12 13.73 -8.05
N VAL A 223 13.48 13.01 -9.11
CA VAL A 223 13.76 13.57 -10.44
C VAL A 223 12.56 14.33 -10.98
N LEU A 224 11.36 13.74 -10.96
CA LEU A 224 10.12 14.40 -11.40
C LEU A 224 9.80 15.66 -10.60
N ARG A 225 9.98 15.61 -9.27
CA ARG A 225 9.74 16.77 -8.39
C ARG A 225 10.72 17.89 -8.69
N SER A 226 11.99 17.57 -8.84
CA SER A 226 13.03 18.55 -9.15
C SER A 226 12.83 19.17 -10.53
N GLY A 227 12.50 18.36 -11.54
CA GLY A 227 12.22 18.84 -12.89
C GLY A 227 11.03 19.80 -12.96
N ARG A 228 9.92 19.45 -12.28
CA ARG A 228 8.74 20.33 -12.18
C ARG A 228 9.03 21.65 -11.48
N ALA A 229 9.84 21.63 -10.41
CA ALA A 229 10.21 22.82 -9.65
C ALA A 229 10.99 23.84 -10.48
N ILE A 230 11.65 23.41 -11.55
CA ILE A 230 12.46 24.24 -12.45
C ILE A 230 11.86 24.35 -13.87
N GLY A 231 10.60 23.90 -14.05
CA GLY A 231 9.85 24.07 -15.29
C GLY A 231 10.28 23.16 -16.44
N LEU A 232 10.98 22.05 -16.16
CA LEU A 232 11.43 21.09 -17.17
C LEU A 232 10.45 19.95 -17.38
N ASN A 233 10.34 19.51 -18.63
CA ASN A 233 9.67 18.27 -18.98
C ASN A 233 10.65 17.09 -18.81
N ILE A 234 10.30 16.08 -17.98
CA ILE A 234 11.16 14.94 -17.70
C ILE A 234 10.57 13.69 -18.35
N LEU A 235 11.37 13.05 -19.22
CA LEU A 235 11.09 11.74 -19.78
C LEU A 235 11.87 10.69 -18.98
N LEU A 236 11.14 9.70 -18.42
CA LEU A 236 11.71 8.65 -17.58
C LEU A 236 11.80 7.35 -18.39
N GLU A 237 12.95 6.68 -18.36
CA GLU A 237 13.16 5.35 -18.93
C GLU A 237 13.74 4.39 -17.88
N GLY A 238 13.16 3.21 -17.73
CA GLY A 238 13.59 2.20 -16.75
C GLY A 238 12.99 2.41 -15.35
N THR A 239 13.59 1.75 -14.34
CA THR A 239 13.14 1.77 -12.92
C THR A 239 14.33 1.79 -11.97
N GLY A 240 14.15 2.35 -10.76
CA GLY A 240 15.18 2.40 -9.72
C GLY A 240 15.84 3.76 -9.54
N LEU A 241 17.17 3.82 -9.59
CA LEU A 241 17.96 5.05 -9.45
C LEU A 241 18.46 5.55 -10.82
N ALA A 242 18.45 6.87 -10.99
CA ALA A 242 18.97 7.50 -12.19
C ALA A 242 20.48 7.22 -12.32
N PHE A 243 20.90 6.74 -13.49
CA PHE A 243 22.32 6.48 -13.80
C PHE A 243 22.82 7.30 -14.97
N GLU A 244 21.92 7.81 -15.81
CA GLU A 244 22.21 8.60 -16.99
C GLU A 244 21.13 9.65 -17.24
N GLN A 245 21.50 10.80 -17.76
CA GLN A 245 20.58 11.84 -18.21
C GLN A 245 21.08 12.51 -19.49
N GLU A 246 20.13 13.00 -20.27
CA GLU A 246 20.36 13.75 -21.50
C GLU A 246 19.38 14.92 -21.58
N PRO A 247 19.85 16.19 -21.71
CA PRO A 247 21.26 16.64 -21.78
C PRO A 247 22.07 16.42 -20.50
N ASP A 248 23.38 16.59 -20.59
CA ASP A 248 24.30 16.45 -19.47
C ASP A 248 24.05 17.49 -18.37
N PRO A 249 24.39 17.15 -17.09
CA PRO A 249 24.36 18.10 -15.99
C PRO A 249 25.22 19.34 -16.29
N GLY A 250 24.71 20.51 -15.89
CA GLY A 250 25.40 21.78 -16.15
C GLY A 250 25.07 22.43 -17.48
N THR A 251 24.26 21.82 -18.34
CA THR A 251 23.74 22.47 -19.56
C THR A 251 22.88 23.69 -19.18
N PRO A 252 23.03 24.86 -19.89
CA PRO A 252 22.22 26.06 -19.61
C PRO A 252 20.73 25.77 -19.79
N LEU A 253 19.91 26.04 -18.76
CA LEU A 253 18.45 25.75 -18.72
C LEU A 253 17.70 26.47 -19.85
N ALA A 254 18.19 27.63 -20.29
CA ALA A 254 17.59 28.37 -21.40
C ALA A 254 17.54 27.56 -22.73
N ARG A 255 18.39 26.54 -22.88
CA ARG A 255 18.49 25.65 -24.05
C ARG A 255 17.79 24.31 -23.86
N VAL A 256 17.22 24.04 -22.64
CA VAL A 256 16.67 22.74 -22.27
C VAL A 256 15.18 22.86 -22.01
N ARG A 257 14.34 22.17 -22.78
CA ARG A 257 12.90 22.05 -22.51
C ARG A 257 12.53 20.67 -21.96
N THR A 258 13.27 19.65 -22.39
CA THR A 258 13.01 18.27 -22.05
C THR A 258 14.31 17.60 -21.62
N VAL A 259 14.27 16.79 -20.57
CA VAL A 259 15.39 15.98 -20.08
C VAL A 259 14.97 14.53 -20.05
N LYS A 260 15.73 13.67 -20.68
CA LYS A 260 15.58 12.22 -20.63
C LYS A 260 16.44 11.67 -19.51
N VAL A 261 15.86 10.88 -18.61
CA VAL A 261 16.57 10.30 -17.46
C VAL A 261 16.35 8.80 -17.47
N ARG A 262 17.46 8.03 -17.51
CA ARG A 262 17.46 6.57 -17.48
C ARG A 262 17.73 6.04 -16.10
N PHE A 263 16.96 5.00 -15.71
CA PHE A 263 16.99 4.39 -14.38
C PHE A 263 17.37 2.92 -14.46
N ARG A 264 18.10 2.44 -13.45
CA ARG A 264 18.38 1.01 -13.27
C ARG A 264 18.11 0.62 -11.81
N PRO A 265 17.75 -0.66 -11.53
CA PRO A 265 17.64 -1.16 -10.16
C PRO A 265 18.94 -0.90 -9.39
N PRO A 266 18.90 -0.59 -8.10
CA PRO A 266 20.08 -0.55 -7.26
C PRO A 266 20.74 -1.94 -7.28
N SER A 267 22.03 -1.98 -7.55
CA SER A 267 22.88 -3.18 -7.47
C SER A 267 23.04 -3.66 -6.04
#